data_12f54bf61cb4799d8b65107de7b4ce95
#
_entry.id   12f54bf61cb4799d8b65107de7b4ce95
#
_cell.length_a   1.000
_cell.length_b   1.000
_cell.length_c   1.000
_cell.angle_alpha   90.00
_cell.angle_beta   90.00
_cell.angle_gamma   90.00
#
_symmetry.space_group_name_H-M   'P 1'
#
loop_
_entity.id
_entity.type
_entity.pdbx_description
1 polymer ?
#
loop_
_entity_poly.entity_id
_entity_poly.type
_entity_poly.pdbx_seq_one_letter_code
_entity_poly.pdbx_strand_id
1 'polypeptide(L)'
;MKEKGWRPFWAALLAALLVLLPLVGGTVLLTRRTLRTKLASRPQSGVAIRQPKEENRLSLLVCIAPTETTAPGFLLLYLNASQNCIHALALPGELTVPFGADEAALSDCYRAAGPARCREALLSALSLPEDTHYLALAPSVLQAIADRYGMLRVGFSGALTADELAQCGLSGGVQALSAREAQSLFSGWDKDGTLPPSHRAAARAAVWDAFFRQDLELLPTTLPAALRAHSSELLTDLTAQDFLTL
;
A
#
# COMPACT_ATOMS: atom_id res chain seq x y z
N MET A 1 21.62 -68.16 -36.68
CA MET A 1 21.35 -66.84 -37.27
C MET A 1 22.14 -65.77 -36.46
N LYS A 2 22.86 -64.92 -37.17
CA LYS A 2 24.02 -64.13 -36.66
C LYS A 2 23.62 -62.99 -35.76
N GLU A 3 24.04 -62.99 -34.49
CA GLU A 3 24.04 -61.85 -33.57
C GLU A 3 25.15 -60.82 -33.90
N LYS A 4 25.16 -60.27 -35.10
CA LYS A 4 26.24 -59.46 -35.60
C LYS A 4 25.92 -57.93 -35.65
N GLY A 5 24.73 -57.51 -35.24
CA GLY A 5 24.29 -56.14 -35.37
C GLY A 5 24.37 -55.25 -34.15
N TRP A 6 24.57 -55.79 -32.95
CA TRP A 6 24.40 -54.99 -31.69
C TRP A 6 25.74 -54.39 -31.18
N ARG A 7 26.87 -54.99 -31.51
CA ARG A 7 28.18 -54.47 -31.14
C ARG A 7 28.53 -53.12 -31.77
N PRO A 8 28.28 -52.86 -33.07
CA PRO A 8 28.54 -51.54 -33.64
C PRO A 8 27.57 -50.46 -33.13
N PHE A 9 26.35 -50.83 -32.77
CA PHE A 9 25.40 -49.88 -32.17
C PHE A 9 25.86 -49.42 -30.80
N TRP A 10 26.29 -50.34 -29.93
CA TRP A 10 26.81 -49.95 -28.59
C TRP A 10 28.12 -49.19 -28.67
N ALA A 11 28.99 -49.50 -29.63
CA ALA A 11 30.21 -48.73 -29.84
C ALA A 11 29.95 -47.32 -30.33
N ALA A 12 28.97 -47.11 -31.22
CA ALA A 12 28.55 -45.80 -31.69
C ALA A 12 27.84 -45.00 -30.55
N LEU A 13 27.02 -45.66 -29.74
CA LEU A 13 26.33 -45.04 -28.59
C LEU A 13 27.35 -44.58 -27.55
N LEU A 14 28.33 -45.44 -27.20
CA LEU A 14 29.40 -45.09 -26.27
C LEU A 14 30.28 -43.93 -26.78
N ALA A 15 30.61 -43.95 -28.07
CA ALA A 15 31.37 -42.85 -28.66
C ALA A 15 30.61 -41.52 -28.65
N ALA A 16 29.30 -41.57 -28.97
CA ALA A 16 28.42 -40.38 -28.88
C ALA A 16 28.30 -39.88 -27.44
N LEU A 17 28.17 -40.76 -26.46
CA LEU A 17 28.07 -40.43 -25.05
C LEU A 17 29.38 -39.83 -24.51
N LEU A 18 30.53 -40.34 -24.99
CA LEU A 18 31.87 -39.87 -24.63
C LEU A 18 32.16 -38.45 -25.18
N VAL A 19 31.52 -38.07 -26.28
CA VAL A 19 31.62 -36.70 -26.84
C VAL A 19 30.57 -35.77 -26.22
N LEU A 20 29.36 -36.26 -25.99
CA LEU A 20 28.27 -35.44 -25.42
C LEU A 20 28.48 -35.12 -23.94
N LEU A 21 28.99 -36.03 -23.13
CA LEU A 21 29.27 -35.81 -21.71
C LEU A 21 30.19 -34.62 -21.42
N PRO A 22 31.37 -34.48 -22.06
CA PRO A 22 32.21 -33.31 -21.84
C PRO A 22 31.63 -32.03 -22.43
N LEU A 23 30.83 -32.10 -23.51
CA LEU A 23 30.16 -30.94 -24.11
C LEU A 23 29.06 -30.40 -23.16
N VAL A 24 28.20 -31.26 -22.64
CA VAL A 24 27.15 -30.87 -21.70
C VAL A 24 27.78 -30.51 -20.34
N GLY A 25 28.71 -31.27 -19.83
CA GLY A 25 29.42 -30.98 -18.59
C GLY A 25 30.24 -29.69 -18.67
N GLY A 26 30.88 -29.43 -19.80
CA GLY A 26 31.63 -28.19 -20.05
C GLY A 26 30.73 -26.97 -20.12
N THR A 27 29.57 -27.05 -20.79
CA THR A 27 28.62 -25.94 -20.85
C THR A 27 27.98 -25.66 -19.48
N VAL A 28 27.64 -26.68 -18.70
CA VAL A 28 27.10 -26.52 -17.33
C VAL A 28 28.14 -25.92 -16.39
N LEU A 29 29.42 -26.34 -16.50
CA LEU A 29 30.50 -25.76 -15.71
C LEU A 29 30.86 -24.32 -16.11
N LEU A 30 30.84 -24.02 -17.41
CA LEU A 30 31.03 -22.64 -17.90
C LEU A 30 29.89 -21.73 -17.53
N THR A 31 28.64 -22.18 -17.64
CA THR A 31 27.48 -21.41 -17.18
C THR A 31 27.46 -21.22 -15.67
N ARG A 32 27.82 -22.22 -14.88
CA ARG A 32 28.02 -22.06 -13.43
C ARG A 32 29.16 -21.11 -13.06
N ARG A 33 30.26 -21.14 -13.78
CA ARG A 33 31.38 -20.19 -13.57
C ARG A 33 30.97 -18.76 -13.98
N THR A 34 30.36 -18.58 -15.13
CA THR A 34 29.89 -17.25 -15.58
C THR A 34 28.77 -16.71 -14.74
N LEU A 35 27.85 -17.54 -14.21
CA LEU A 35 26.88 -17.13 -13.23
C LEU A 35 27.50 -16.77 -11.89
N ARG A 36 28.46 -17.54 -11.40
CA ARG A 36 29.22 -17.20 -10.16
C ARG A 36 30.04 -15.91 -10.30
N THR A 37 30.72 -15.71 -11.43
CA THR A 37 31.44 -14.46 -11.67
C THR A 37 30.50 -13.27 -11.90
N LYS A 38 29.35 -13.45 -12.59
CA LYS A 38 28.35 -12.39 -12.72
C LYS A 38 27.59 -12.11 -11.42
N LEU A 39 27.43 -13.09 -10.54
CA LEU A 39 26.87 -12.88 -9.19
C LEU A 39 27.93 -12.26 -8.24
N ALA A 40 29.21 -12.57 -8.40
CA ALA A 40 30.28 -11.97 -7.61
C ALA A 40 30.70 -10.58 -8.12
N SER A 41 30.49 -10.27 -9.41
CA SER A 41 30.74 -8.95 -10.01
C SER A 41 29.47 -8.11 -10.20
N ARG A 42 28.31 -8.57 -9.79
CA ARG A 42 27.29 -7.60 -9.39
C ARG A 42 27.92 -6.86 -8.22
N PRO A 43 28.10 -5.51 -8.33
CA PRO A 43 28.18 -4.76 -7.12
C PRO A 43 26.99 -5.29 -6.31
N GLN A 44 27.26 -5.86 -5.16
CA GLN A 44 26.25 -5.85 -4.15
C GLN A 44 25.94 -4.35 -4.00
N SER A 45 25.00 -3.87 -4.82
CA SER A 45 23.99 -2.99 -4.32
C SER A 45 23.39 -3.82 -3.18
N GLY A 46 24.18 -3.98 -2.13
CA GLY A 46 23.64 -4.18 -0.84
C GLY A 46 22.65 -3.03 -0.80
N VAL A 47 21.40 -3.33 -1.01
CA VAL A 47 20.39 -2.60 -0.29
C VAL A 47 20.89 -2.77 1.12
N ALA A 48 21.77 -1.80 1.52
CA ALA A 48 22.12 -1.66 2.89
C ALA A 48 20.74 -1.49 3.50
N ILE A 49 20.28 -2.54 4.17
CA ILE A 49 19.14 -2.44 5.05
C ILE A 49 19.65 -1.43 6.07
N ARG A 50 19.49 -0.16 5.72
CA ARG A 50 19.79 0.93 6.65
C ARG A 50 18.83 0.66 7.77
N GLN A 51 19.37 0.36 8.94
CA GLN A 51 18.55 0.34 10.13
C GLN A 51 17.82 1.67 10.16
N PRO A 52 16.49 1.65 10.30
CA PRO A 52 15.70 2.87 10.34
C PRO A 52 16.26 3.76 11.43
N LYS A 53 16.59 5.00 11.10
CA LYS A 53 17.01 5.99 12.07
C LYS A 53 15.77 6.55 12.74
N GLU A 54 15.92 7.12 13.94
CA GLU A 54 14.81 7.86 14.60
C GLU A 54 14.22 8.98 13.72
N GLU A 55 15.00 9.48 12.78
CA GLU A 55 14.63 10.49 11.79
C GLU A 55 13.68 9.96 10.70
N ASN A 56 13.56 8.65 10.53
CA ASN A 56 12.68 8.04 9.52
C ASN A 56 11.22 8.04 10.01
N ARG A 57 10.68 9.22 10.17
CA ARG A 57 9.27 9.46 10.50
C ARG A 57 8.64 10.24 9.37
N LEU A 58 7.42 9.91 9.03
CA LEU A 58 6.62 10.66 8.07
C LEU A 58 5.24 10.89 8.63
N SER A 59 4.82 12.14 8.66
CA SER A 59 3.44 12.54 8.91
C SER A 59 2.80 12.89 7.57
N LEU A 60 1.65 12.27 7.23
CA LEU A 60 1.05 12.37 5.93
C LEU A 60 -0.47 12.53 6.04
N LEU A 61 -0.99 13.60 5.46
CA LEU A 61 -2.42 13.78 5.24
C LEU A 61 -2.79 13.15 3.88
N VAL A 62 -3.50 12.05 3.89
CA VAL A 62 -4.07 11.44 2.68
C VAL A 62 -5.46 12.02 2.45
N CYS A 63 -5.66 12.64 1.29
CA CYS A 63 -6.94 13.17 0.83
C CYS A 63 -7.48 12.29 -0.31
N ILE A 64 -8.66 11.74 -0.14
CA ILE A 64 -9.36 11.01 -1.20
C ILE A 64 -10.30 12.00 -1.87
N ALA A 65 -10.11 12.24 -3.16
CA ALA A 65 -10.90 13.21 -3.89
C ALA A 65 -12.40 12.86 -3.89
N PRO A 66 -13.29 13.86 -3.85
CA PRO A 66 -14.73 13.61 -3.91
C PRO A 66 -15.11 13.05 -5.29
N THR A 67 -16.24 12.35 -5.31
CA THR A 67 -16.93 11.98 -6.55
C THR A 67 -18.29 12.70 -6.59
N GLU A 68 -19.06 12.47 -7.65
CA GLU A 68 -20.45 12.98 -7.70
C GLU A 68 -21.32 12.44 -6.56
N THR A 69 -20.93 11.29 -5.98
CA THR A 69 -21.74 10.58 -4.99
C THR A 69 -21.09 10.50 -3.61
N THR A 70 -19.82 10.87 -3.47
CA THR A 70 -19.08 10.77 -2.20
C THR A 70 -18.41 12.08 -1.85
N ALA A 71 -18.44 12.43 -0.57
CA ALA A 71 -17.66 13.52 -0.01
C ALA A 71 -16.16 13.19 -0.03
N PRO A 72 -15.26 14.19 0.06
CA PRO A 72 -13.84 13.93 0.21
C PRO A 72 -13.55 13.14 1.50
N GLY A 73 -12.63 12.18 1.40
CA GLY A 73 -12.16 11.40 2.55
C GLY A 73 -10.82 11.92 3.04
N PHE A 74 -10.58 11.84 4.36
CA PHE A 74 -9.35 12.32 4.98
C PHE A 74 -8.80 11.27 5.94
N LEU A 75 -7.49 11.01 5.82
CA LEU A 75 -6.77 10.09 6.68
C LEU A 75 -5.43 10.71 7.06
N LEU A 76 -5.18 10.86 8.34
CA LEU A 76 -3.89 11.27 8.85
C LEU A 76 -3.09 10.02 9.19
N LEU A 77 -1.93 9.89 8.56
CA LEU A 77 -0.98 8.81 8.78
C LEU A 77 0.26 9.34 9.50
N TYR A 78 0.70 8.58 10.49
CA TYR A 78 1.99 8.76 11.09
C TYR A 78 2.77 7.45 10.96
N LEU A 79 3.82 7.49 10.15
CA LEU A 79 4.70 6.36 9.91
C LEU A 79 5.96 6.52 10.73
N ASN A 80 6.37 5.46 11.41
CA ASN A 80 7.59 5.42 12.18
C ASN A 80 8.36 4.14 11.83
N ALA A 81 9.32 4.27 10.93
CA ALA A 81 10.10 3.14 10.44
C ALA A 81 11.00 2.54 11.54
N SER A 82 11.46 3.34 12.51
CA SER A 82 12.29 2.83 13.62
C SER A 82 11.52 1.90 14.54
N GLN A 83 10.22 2.12 14.70
CA GLN A 83 9.32 1.31 15.51
C GLN A 83 8.52 0.30 14.69
N ASN A 84 8.67 0.32 13.37
CA ASN A 84 7.88 -0.48 12.42
C ASN A 84 6.38 -0.36 12.70
N CYS A 85 5.89 0.86 12.86
CA CYS A 85 4.49 1.11 13.15
C CYS A 85 3.89 2.20 12.26
N ILE A 86 2.60 2.05 11.98
CA ILE A 86 1.77 3.00 11.27
C ILE A 86 0.58 3.34 12.17
N HIS A 87 0.40 4.62 12.47
CA HIS A 87 -0.80 5.12 13.11
C HIS A 87 -1.69 5.77 12.07
N ALA A 88 -2.92 5.34 11.97
CA ALA A 88 -3.90 5.84 11.03
C ALA A 88 -5.09 6.47 11.79
N LEU A 89 -5.40 7.72 11.49
CA LEU A 89 -6.54 8.45 12.05
C LEU A 89 -7.41 8.95 10.91
N ALA A 90 -8.60 8.37 10.75
CA ALA A 90 -9.59 8.88 9.81
C ALA A 90 -10.23 10.15 10.38
N LEU A 91 -10.18 11.24 9.61
CA LEU A 91 -10.75 12.52 10.00
C LEU A 91 -12.13 12.66 9.37
N PRO A 92 -13.16 13.10 10.14
CA PRO A 92 -14.48 13.40 9.58
C PRO A 92 -14.39 14.64 8.68
N GLY A 93 -15.11 14.63 7.57
CA GLY A 93 -15.16 15.77 6.65
C GLY A 93 -15.80 17.02 7.27
N GLU A 94 -16.63 16.83 8.29
CA GLU A 94 -17.30 17.86 9.09
C GLU A 94 -16.40 18.50 10.16
N LEU A 95 -15.16 18.02 10.32
CA LEU A 95 -14.20 18.60 11.26
C LEU A 95 -14.02 20.09 10.97
N THR A 96 -14.30 20.91 11.95
CA THR A 96 -14.11 22.37 11.85
C THR A 96 -12.63 22.71 11.91
N VAL A 97 -12.17 23.46 10.92
CA VAL A 97 -10.76 23.88 10.78
C VAL A 97 -10.68 25.37 10.45
N PRO A 98 -9.59 26.06 10.80
CA PRO A 98 -9.36 27.46 10.41
C PRO A 98 -9.28 27.61 8.87
N PHE A 99 -10.05 28.56 8.33
CA PHE A 99 -10.08 28.84 6.90
C PHE A 99 -10.08 30.36 6.64
N GLY A 100 -8.90 30.93 6.50
CA GLY A 100 -8.73 32.38 6.39
C GLY A 100 -8.95 33.06 7.74
N ALA A 101 -9.90 33.99 7.80
CA ALA A 101 -10.31 34.69 9.04
C ALA A 101 -11.45 33.94 9.76
N ASP A 102 -12.06 32.95 9.11
CA ASP A 102 -13.23 32.21 9.57
C ASP A 102 -12.87 30.75 9.85
N GLU A 103 -13.88 29.95 10.16
CA GLU A 103 -13.79 28.50 10.28
C GLU A 103 -14.67 27.85 9.21
N ALA A 104 -14.25 26.67 8.72
CA ALA A 104 -15.02 25.89 7.76
C ALA A 104 -14.91 24.40 8.05
N ALA A 105 -15.83 23.60 7.51
CA ALA A 105 -15.67 22.15 7.51
C ALA A 105 -14.48 21.75 6.62
N LEU A 106 -13.74 20.72 7.02
CA LEU A 106 -12.57 20.23 6.30
C LEU A 106 -12.89 19.86 4.85
N SER A 107 -14.08 19.29 4.61
CA SER A 107 -14.61 18.98 3.28
C SER A 107 -14.82 20.22 2.41
N ASP A 108 -15.26 21.33 3.00
CA ASP A 108 -15.48 22.59 2.29
C ASP A 108 -14.15 23.28 2.03
N CYS A 109 -13.22 23.22 2.97
CA CYS A 109 -11.84 23.67 2.78
C CYS A 109 -11.19 22.94 1.59
N TYR A 110 -11.37 21.63 1.48
CA TYR A 110 -10.86 20.84 0.36
C TYR A 110 -11.47 21.28 -0.99
N ARG A 111 -12.79 21.44 -1.03
CA ARG A 111 -13.49 21.87 -2.27
C ARG A 111 -13.08 23.25 -2.72
N ALA A 112 -12.86 24.16 -1.77
CA ALA A 112 -12.54 25.56 -2.06
C ALA A 112 -11.07 25.77 -2.46
N ALA A 113 -10.11 25.05 -1.83
CA ALA A 113 -8.70 25.37 -1.93
C ALA A 113 -7.77 24.14 -2.02
N GLY A 114 -8.32 22.94 -2.07
CA GLY A 114 -7.58 21.68 -2.30
C GLY A 114 -6.79 21.16 -1.08
N PRO A 115 -5.99 20.09 -1.30
CA PRO A 115 -5.37 19.35 -0.21
C PRO A 115 -4.27 20.13 0.53
N ALA A 116 -3.51 20.99 -0.16
CA ALA A 116 -2.48 21.81 0.47
C ALA A 116 -3.07 22.70 1.56
N ARG A 117 -4.22 23.32 1.28
CA ARG A 117 -4.89 24.18 2.25
C ARG A 117 -5.49 23.40 3.41
N CYS A 118 -6.01 22.18 3.16
CA CYS A 118 -6.44 21.29 4.23
C CYS A 118 -5.29 20.93 5.18
N ARG A 119 -4.10 20.65 4.62
CA ARG A 119 -2.89 20.41 5.41
C ARG A 119 -2.58 21.62 6.31
N GLU A 120 -2.52 22.82 5.75
CA GLU A 120 -2.24 24.04 6.53
C GLU A 120 -3.26 24.26 7.65
N ALA A 121 -4.53 24.08 7.35
CA ALA A 121 -5.61 24.20 8.33
C ALA A 121 -5.47 23.18 9.47
N LEU A 122 -5.13 21.92 9.13
CA LEU A 122 -4.93 20.86 10.12
C LEU A 122 -3.65 21.03 10.94
N LEU A 123 -2.57 21.56 10.38
CA LEU A 123 -1.36 21.91 11.14
C LEU A 123 -1.71 22.82 12.30
N SER A 124 -2.53 23.85 12.04
CA SER A 124 -2.99 24.78 13.07
C SER A 124 -4.00 24.17 14.03
N ALA A 125 -5.01 23.44 13.52
CA ALA A 125 -6.12 22.90 14.32
C ALA A 125 -5.68 21.76 15.26
N LEU A 126 -4.79 20.90 14.81
CA LEU A 126 -4.37 19.70 15.54
C LEU A 126 -2.94 19.76 16.06
N SER A 127 -2.26 20.91 15.92
CA SER A 127 -0.84 21.08 16.31
C SER A 127 0.05 19.98 15.72
N LEU A 128 -0.16 19.66 14.43
CA LEU A 128 0.64 18.65 13.74
C LEU A 128 2.07 19.14 13.50
N PRO A 129 3.03 18.23 13.29
CA PRO A 129 4.39 18.58 12.89
C PRO A 129 4.39 19.40 11.58
N GLU A 130 5.25 20.41 11.48
CA GLU A 130 5.35 21.28 10.30
C GLU A 130 5.77 20.51 9.04
N ASP A 131 6.50 19.43 9.21
CA ASP A 131 6.94 18.50 8.18
C ASP A 131 5.86 17.48 7.76
N THR A 132 4.60 17.68 8.19
CA THR A 132 3.48 16.89 7.72
C THR A 132 3.25 17.17 6.23
N HIS A 133 3.33 16.13 5.42
CA HIS A 133 3.08 16.19 3.98
C HIS A 133 1.61 15.91 3.64
N TYR A 134 1.23 16.12 2.36
CA TYR A 134 -0.06 15.66 1.86
C TYR A 134 0.07 14.76 0.64
N LEU A 135 -0.92 13.90 0.45
CA LEU A 135 -1.09 13.03 -0.70
C LEU A 135 -2.57 13.03 -1.07
N ALA A 136 -2.92 13.56 -2.23
CA ALA A 136 -4.28 13.50 -2.73
C ALA A 136 -4.35 12.56 -3.94
N LEU A 137 -5.40 11.72 -3.96
CA LEU A 137 -5.61 10.71 -4.98
C LEU A 137 -7.11 10.52 -5.28
N ALA A 138 -7.41 10.06 -6.48
CA ALA A 138 -8.77 9.70 -6.85
C ALA A 138 -9.17 8.35 -6.22
N PRO A 139 -10.47 8.14 -5.92
CA PRO A 139 -10.96 6.86 -5.40
C PRO A 139 -10.62 5.66 -6.29
N SER A 140 -10.59 5.85 -7.62
CA SER A 140 -10.19 4.82 -8.58
C SER A 140 -8.74 4.36 -8.43
N VAL A 141 -7.84 5.30 -8.13
CA VAL A 141 -6.41 5.02 -7.87
C VAL A 141 -6.28 4.26 -6.56
N LEU A 142 -6.97 4.70 -5.51
CA LEU A 142 -7.00 4.00 -4.24
C LEU A 142 -7.50 2.57 -4.40
N GLN A 143 -8.59 2.37 -5.15
CA GLN A 143 -9.12 1.04 -5.44
C GLN A 143 -8.11 0.18 -6.20
N ALA A 144 -7.46 0.71 -7.24
CA ALA A 144 -6.44 -0.01 -8.01
C ALA A 144 -5.23 -0.43 -7.16
N ILE A 145 -4.86 0.40 -6.17
CA ILE A 145 -3.83 0.05 -5.19
C ILE A 145 -4.34 -1.06 -4.28
N ALA A 146 -5.52 -0.89 -3.69
CA ALA A 146 -6.08 -1.82 -2.72
C ALA A 146 -6.41 -3.19 -3.32
N ASP A 147 -6.81 -3.26 -4.59
CA ASP A 147 -7.08 -4.52 -5.30
C ASP A 147 -5.85 -5.45 -5.39
N ARG A 148 -4.65 -4.90 -5.26
CA ARG A 148 -3.39 -5.68 -5.23
C ARG A 148 -3.22 -6.46 -3.92
N TYR A 149 -3.89 -6.04 -2.86
CA TYR A 149 -3.82 -6.66 -1.54
C TYR A 149 -4.89 -7.74 -1.33
N GLY A 150 -5.88 -7.82 -2.23
CA GLY A 150 -6.97 -8.78 -2.15
C GLY A 150 -8.01 -8.43 -1.08
N MET A 151 -8.49 -9.45 -0.35
CA MET A 151 -9.53 -9.25 0.66
C MET A 151 -8.95 -8.76 1.98
N LEU A 152 -9.46 -7.66 2.50
CA LEU A 152 -9.12 -7.12 3.82
C LEU A 152 -9.94 -7.82 4.91
N ARG A 153 -9.30 -8.19 6.00
CA ARG A 153 -9.97 -8.77 7.17
C ARG A 153 -10.23 -7.69 8.21
N VAL A 154 -11.46 -7.18 8.24
CA VAL A 154 -11.84 -6.03 9.07
C VAL A 154 -12.77 -6.46 10.19
N GLY A 155 -12.48 -6.02 11.42
CA GLY A 155 -13.36 -6.13 12.57
C GLY A 155 -13.87 -4.75 12.99
N PHE A 156 -15.20 -4.59 13.05
CA PHE A 156 -15.83 -3.30 13.37
C PHE A 156 -16.32 -3.19 14.82
N SER A 157 -16.24 -4.24 15.61
CA SER A 157 -16.77 -4.29 16.98
C SER A 157 -16.17 -3.27 17.95
N GLY A 158 -14.99 -2.72 17.63
CA GLY A 158 -14.38 -1.63 18.41
C GLY A 158 -14.76 -0.22 17.93
N ALA A 159 -15.40 -0.12 16.75
CA ALA A 159 -15.71 1.14 16.10
C ALA A 159 -17.23 1.42 16.07
N LEU A 160 -18.05 0.38 16.01
CA LEU A 160 -19.51 0.45 15.89
C LEU A 160 -20.17 -0.36 16.99
N THR A 161 -21.34 0.10 17.43
CA THR A 161 -22.23 -0.64 18.34
C THR A 161 -22.91 -1.81 17.61
N ALA A 162 -23.50 -2.74 18.34
CA ALA A 162 -24.22 -3.89 17.76
C ALA A 162 -25.40 -3.44 16.87
N ASP A 163 -26.12 -2.38 17.27
CA ASP A 163 -27.24 -1.84 16.51
C ASP A 163 -26.78 -1.16 15.22
N GLU A 164 -25.68 -0.41 15.26
CA GLU A 164 -25.07 0.21 14.08
C GLU A 164 -24.52 -0.82 13.10
N LEU A 165 -23.90 -1.89 13.60
CA LEU A 165 -23.48 -3.01 12.77
C LEU A 165 -24.67 -3.63 12.03
N ALA A 166 -25.76 -3.90 12.73
CA ALA A 166 -26.97 -4.45 12.13
C ALA A 166 -27.59 -3.50 11.08
N GLN A 167 -27.65 -2.18 11.36
CA GLN A 167 -28.11 -1.17 10.41
C GLN A 167 -27.25 -1.11 9.15
N CYS A 168 -25.93 -1.29 9.28
CA CYS A 168 -25.01 -1.31 8.16
C CYS A 168 -24.94 -2.68 7.44
N GLY A 169 -25.69 -3.69 7.90
CA GLY A 169 -25.62 -5.05 7.36
C GLY A 169 -24.30 -5.75 7.64
N LEU A 170 -23.57 -5.31 8.68
CA LEU A 170 -22.28 -5.85 9.08
C LEU A 170 -22.43 -6.85 10.23
N SER A 171 -21.55 -7.83 10.29
CA SER A 171 -21.49 -8.78 11.41
C SER A 171 -20.63 -8.26 12.55
N GLY A 172 -20.87 -8.71 13.78
CA GLY A 172 -20.03 -8.38 14.93
C GLY A 172 -18.64 -9.02 14.94
N GLY A 173 -18.36 -9.92 13.98
CA GLY A 173 -17.07 -10.58 13.82
C GLY A 173 -16.14 -9.94 12.77
N VAL A 174 -15.03 -10.61 12.51
CA VAL A 174 -14.13 -10.23 11.42
C VAL A 174 -14.76 -10.58 10.08
N GLN A 175 -14.81 -9.62 9.18
CA GLN A 175 -15.34 -9.77 7.83
C GLN A 175 -14.23 -9.63 6.80
N ALA A 176 -14.36 -10.35 5.68
CA ALA A 176 -13.51 -10.17 4.52
C ALA A 176 -14.18 -9.18 3.56
N LEU A 177 -13.51 -8.09 3.27
CA LEU A 177 -13.98 -7.03 2.37
C LEU A 177 -13.00 -6.85 1.22
N SER A 178 -13.52 -6.82 0.00
CA SER A 178 -12.76 -6.30 -1.14
C SER A 178 -12.67 -4.77 -1.08
N ALA A 179 -11.75 -4.18 -1.82
CA ALA A 179 -11.62 -2.71 -1.93
C ALA A 179 -12.93 -2.06 -2.40
N ARG A 180 -13.64 -2.71 -3.32
CA ARG A 180 -14.94 -2.23 -3.83
C ARG A 180 -16.02 -2.25 -2.75
N GLU A 181 -16.09 -3.30 -1.95
CA GLU A 181 -17.05 -3.38 -0.84
C GLU A 181 -16.75 -2.34 0.23
N ALA A 182 -15.48 -2.14 0.59
CA ALA A 182 -15.07 -1.08 1.52
C ALA A 182 -15.45 0.31 1.00
N GLN A 183 -15.23 0.60 -0.29
CA GLN A 183 -15.63 1.85 -0.91
C GLN A 183 -17.18 2.03 -0.91
N SER A 184 -17.90 0.94 -1.17
CA SER A 184 -19.38 0.95 -1.15
C SER A 184 -19.90 1.25 0.25
N LEU A 185 -19.31 0.67 1.29
CA LEU A 185 -19.63 0.98 2.70
C LEU A 185 -19.37 2.45 3.02
N PHE A 186 -18.23 3.00 2.63
CA PHE A 186 -17.91 4.41 2.86
C PHE A 186 -18.92 5.34 2.19
N SER A 187 -19.29 5.03 0.95
CA SER A 187 -20.32 5.80 0.22
C SER A 187 -21.72 5.68 0.85
N GLY A 188 -22.07 4.51 1.38
CA GLY A 188 -23.32 4.29 2.10
C GLY A 188 -23.36 5.13 3.37
N TRP A 189 -22.33 5.08 4.19
CA TRP A 189 -22.26 5.86 5.43
C TRP A 189 -22.33 7.39 5.21
N ASP A 190 -21.85 7.89 4.08
CA ASP A 190 -21.95 9.31 3.74
C ASP A 190 -23.37 9.72 3.32
N LYS A 191 -24.08 8.82 2.61
CA LYS A 191 -25.43 9.12 2.09
C LYS A 191 -26.51 9.00 3.14
N ASP A 192 -26.45 7.94 3.93
CA ASP A 192 -27.57 7.56 4.78
C ASP A 192 -27.61 8.34 6.09
N GLY A 193 -26.50 8.99 6.49
CA GLY A 193 -26.40 9.74 7.73
C GLY A 193 -26.72 8.91 8.99
N THR A 194 -26.75 7.58 8.86
CA THR A 194 -27.14 6.64 9.90
C THR A 194 -26.12 6.58 11.03
N LEU A 195 -24.85 6.83 10.72
CA LEU A 195 -23.76 6.81 11.70
C LEU A 195 -23.34 8.22 12.12
N PRO A 196 -23.11 8.47 13.41
CA PRO A 196 -22.47 9.69 13.89
C PRO A 196 -21.12 9.91 13.21
N PRO A 197 -20.66 11.15 12.96
CA PRO A 197 -19.39 11.44 12.30
C PRO A 197 -18.18 10.75 12.94
N SER A 198 -18.14 10.70 14.28
CA SER A 198 -17.08 10.02 15.03
C SER A 198 -17.07 8.50 14.80
N HIS A 199 -18.24 7.86 14.75
CA HIS A 199 -18.36 6.43 14.52
C HIS A 199 -18.04 6.07 13.05
N ARG A 200 -18.42 6.92 12.08
CA ARG A 200 -17.99 6.79 10.69
C ARG A 200 -16.47 6.87 10.56
N ALA A 201 -15.86 7.84 11.23
CA ALA A 201 -14.40 7.97 11.23
C ALA A 201 -13.72 6.75 11.87
N ALA A 202 -14.24 6.24 12.99
CA ALA A 202 -13.72 5.05 13.64
C ALA A 202 -13.87 3.78 12.76
N ALA A 203 -15.01 3.62 12.09
CA ALA A 203 -15.24 2.50 11.17
C ALA A 203 -14.32 2.56 9.95
N ARG A 204 -14.08 3.74 9.39
CA ARG A 204 -13.09 3.94 8.32
C ARG A 204 -11.68 3.65 8.80
N ALA A 205 -11.32 4.09 10.01
CA ALA A 205 -10.02 3.80 10.59
C ALA A 205 -9.79 2.30 10.77
N ALA A 206 -10.84 1.51 11.11
CA ALA A 206 -10.74 0.06 11.19
C ALA A 206 -10.41 -0.60 9.84
N VAL A 207 -10.97 -0.10 8.74
CA VAL A 207 -10.64 -0.57 7.38
C VAL A 207 -9.20 -0.21 7.02
N TRP A 208 -8.76 1.02 7.32
CA TRP A 208 -7.40 1.47 7.07
C TRP A 208 -6.37 0.70 7.91
N ASP A 209 -6.69 0.44 9.18
CA ASP A 209 -5.84 -0.38 10.05
C ASP A 209 -5.67 -1.79 9.47
N ALA A 210 -6.75 -2.41 9.00
CA ALA A 210 -6.68 -3.72 8.34
C ALA A 210 -5.83 -3.69 7.06
N PHE A 211 -5.95 -2.62 6.25
CA PHE A 211 -5.15 -2.43 5.04
C PHE A 211 -3.65 -2.30 5.38
N PHE A 212 -3.30 -1.44 6.32
CA PHE A 212 -1.89 -1.21 6.68
C PHE A 212 -1.27 -2.39 7.41
N ARG A 213 -2.02 -3.13 8.22
CA ARG A 213 -1.51 -4.39 8.80
C ARG A 213 -1.16 -5.40 7.72
N GLN A 214 -2.00 -5.52 6.70
CA GLN A 214 -1.73 -6.41 5.57
C GLN A 214 -0.52 -5.93 4.76
N ASP A 215 -0.35 -4.62 4.59
CA ASP A 215 0.84 -4.06 3.92
C ASP A 215 2.13 -4.31 4.70
N LEU A 216 2.10 -4.20 6.02
CA LEU A 216 3.25 -4.50 6.88
C LEU A 216 3.64 -6.00 6.87
N GLU A 217 2.68 -6.89 6.61
CA GLU A 217 2.91 -8.34 6.47
C GLU A 217 3.44 -8.69 5.07
N LEU A 218 3.17 -7.85 4.07
CA LEU A 218 3.67 -8.01 2.70
C LEU A 218 5.12 -7.48 2.57
N LEU A 219 5.71 -7.68 1.39
CA LEU A 219 7.02 -7.11 1.11
C LEU A 219 6.94 -5.58 1.16
N PRO A 220 7.84 -4.91 1.92
CA PRO A 220 7.80 -3.45 2.16
C PRO A 220 7.84 -2.58 0.89
N THR A 221 8.08 -3.17 -0.26
CA THR A 221 8.13 -2.47 -1.56
C THR A 221 6.78 -2.40 -2.27
N THR A 222 5.73 -3.03 -1.73
CA THR A 222 4.44 -3.16 -2.44
C THR A 222 3.72 -1.82 -2.57
N LEU A 223 3.55 -1.11 -1.47
CA LEU A 223 2.88 0.19 -1.47
C LEU A 223 3.69 1.27 -2.23
N PRO A 224 5.00 1.44 -2.01
CA PRO A 224 5.80 2.38 -2.79
C PRO A 224 5.78 2.07 -4.30
N ALA A 225 5.80 0.80 -4.69
CA ALA A 225 5.70 0.42 -6.10
C ALA A 225 4.33 0.72 -6.70
N ALA A 226 3.25 0.51 -5.94
CA ALA A 226 1.90 0.83 -6.35
C ALA A 226 1.69 2.35 -6.50
N LEU A 227 2.13 3.15 -5.55
CA LEU A 227 2.10 4.61 -5.63
C LEU A 227 2.91 5.13 -6.82
N ARG A 228 4.09 4.57 -7.06
CA ARG A 228 4.92 4.95 -8.22
C ARG A 228 4.25 4.64 -9.54
N ALA A 229 3.51 3.53 -9.65
CA ALA A 229 2.79 3.16 -10.86
C ALA A 229 1.69 4.18 -11.22
N HIS A 230 1.14 4.89 -10.22
CA HIS A 230 0.10 5.91 -10.38
C HIS A 230 0.60 7.34 -10.13
N SER A 231 1.92 7.57 -10.18
CA SER A 231 2.52 8.86 -9.82
C SER A 231 1.98 10.06 -10.59
N SER A 232 1.54 9.87 -11.83
CA SER A 232 0.91 10.93 -12.65
C SER A 232 -0.52 11.28 -12.22
N GLU A 233 -1.15 10.46 -11.39
CA GLU A 233 -2.53 10.60 -10.90
C GLU A 233 -2.58 11.04 -9.44
N LEU A 234 -1.40 11.27 -8.85
CA LEU A 234 -1.25 11.72 -7.46
C LEU A 234 -0.91 13.21 -7.43
N LEU A 235 -1.49 13.92 -6.47
CA LEU A 235 -1.10 15.29 -6.13
C LEU A 235 -0.48 15.28 -4.73
N THR A 236 0.80 15.62 -4.62
CA THR A 236 1.55 15.54 -3.36
C THR A 236 2.68 16.57 -3.32
N ASP A 237 3.09 16.92 -2.12
CA ASP A 237 4.32 17.68 -1.83
C ASP A 237 5.48 16.77 -1.42
N LEU A 238 5.26 15.44 -1.36
CA LEU A 238 6.33 14.48 -1.12
C LEU A 238 7.36 14.52 -2.24
N THR A 239 8.62 14.56 -1.87
CA THR A 239 9.73 14.46 -2.82
C THR A 239 10.11 13.00 -3.07
N ALA A 240 10.86 12.74 -4.15
CA ALA A 240 11.39 11.40 -4.40
C ALA A 240 12.30 10.89 -3.26
N GLN A 241 12.91 11.81 -2.52
CA GLN A 241 13.77 11.48 -1.37
C GLN A 241 12.94 10.99 -0.18
N ASP A 242 11.77 11.57 0.05
CA ASP A 242 10.87 11.16 1.14
C ASP A 242 10.40 9.71 0.93
N PHE A 243 10.11 9.31 -0.32
CA PHE A 243 9.80 7.93 -0.66
C PHE A 243 10.97 6.95 -0.54
N LEU A 244 12.20 7.42 -0.52
CA LEU A 244 13.40 6.58 -0.38
C LEU A 244 13.83 6.42 1.08
N THR A 245 13.32 7.28 1.98
CA THR A 245 13.62 7.23 3.41
C THR A 245 12.66 6.37 4.21
N LEU A 246 11.52 6.02 3.63
CA LEU A 246 10.50 5.10 4.15
C LEU A 246 10.79 3.68 3.71
#